data_224230e9f67869739aeeaa4eb686e497
#
_entry.id   224230e9f67869739aeeaa4eb686e497
#
_cell.length_a   1.000
_cell.length_b   1.000
_cell.length_c   1.000
_cell.angle_alpha   90.00
_cell.angle_beta   90.00
_cell.angle_gamma   90.00
#
_symmetry.space_group_name_H-M   'P 1'
#
loop_
_entity.id
_entity.type
_entity.pdbx_description
1 polymer ?
#
loop_
_entity_poly.entity_id
_entity_poly.type
_entity_poly.pdbx_seq_one_letter_code
_entity_poly.pdbx_strand_id
1 'polypeptide(L)'
;SGTFRKFLRGPRGAGLLYVSDKALAAGLEPLFIDLQGAEWQEENKYIARADAKRFEDWETSYALMMGSKEALKYLLNIGIEAIIDRNALLFSRLVNALAEISFVTVQDRGKQRCNIITFSLTGHTPEKTKNHFSRSGINIYIMTKVSAVIDFAEKDIEWVVRVSPHYYNTENEIDRFIEVLKTL
;
A
#
# COMPACT_ATOMS: atom_id res chain seq x y z
N SER A 1 -8.94 -6.00 1.22
CA SER A 1 -8.02 -6.49 2.26
C SER A 1 -6.86 -5.53 2.44
N GLY A 2 -6.27 -5.53 3.62
CA GLY A 2 -5.12 -4.70 3.96
C GLY A 2 -4.16 -5.41 4.91
N THR A 3 -2.92 -4.92 4.94
CA THR A 3 -1.91 -5.44 5.87
C THR A 3 -1.45 -4.34 6.83
N PHE A 4 -1.36 -4.66 8.12
CA PHE A 4 -0.99 -3.69 9.15
C PHE A 4 0.47 -3.22 9.06
N ARG A 5 1.37 -4.04 8.56
CA ARG A 5 2.82 -3.75 8.52
C ARG A 5 3.24 -2.63 7.55
N LYS A 6 2.35 -2.13 6.70
CA LYS A 6 2.65 -1.09 5.71
C LYS A 6 2.23 0.29 6.25
N PHE A 7 1.27 0.94 5.64
CA PHE A 7 0.85 2.30 5.98
C PHE A 7 0.51 2.48 7.46
N LEU A 8 -0.14 1.50 8.08
CA LEU A 8 -0.50 1.52 9.50
C LEU A 8 0.70 1.31 10.45
N ARG A 9 1.86 0.88 9.95
CA ARG A 9 3.08 0.60 10.74
C ARG A 9 2.88 -0.39 11.89
N GLY A 10 1.90 -1.26 11.73
CA GLY A 10 1.59 -2.33 12.68
C GLY A 10 2.47 -3.57 12.48
N PRO A 11 2.23 -4.64 13.21
CA PRO A 11 3.04 -5.84 13.17
C PRO A 11 2.94 -6.59 11.83
N ARG A 12 4.02 -7.32 11.48
CA ARG A 12 4.00 -8.29 10.40
C ARG A 12 3.15 -9.49 10.79
N GLY A 13 2.50 -10.12 9.81
CA GLY A 13 1.64 -11.27 10.03
C GLY A 13 0.18 -10.93 10.38
N ALA A 14 -0.13 -9.64 10.59
CA ALA A 14 -1.50 -9.19 10.81
C ALA A 14 -2.04 -8.43 9.59
N GLY A 15 -3.33 -8.59 9.33
CA GLY A 15 -4.06 -7.93 8.28
C GLY A 15 -5.54 -7.79 8.61
N LEU A 16 -6.29 -7.20 7.70
CA LEU A 16 -7.74 -7.07 7.80
C LEU A 16 -8.40 -7.46 6.46
N LEU A 17 -9.58 -8.01 6.57
CA LEU A 17 -10.51 -8.25 5.47
C LEU A 17 -11.80 -7.48 5.76
N TYR A 18 -12.16 -6.57 4.87
CA TYR A 18 -13.48 -5.96 4.86
C TYR A 18 -14.38 -6.74 3.90
N VAL A 19 -15.56 -7.13 4.38
CA VAL A 19 -16.59 -7.79 3.59
C VAL A 19 -17.87 -6.97 3.73
N SER A 20 -18.43 -6.50 2.62
CA SER A 20 -19.65 -5.71 2.63
C SER A 20 -20.89 -6.58 2.86
N ASP A 21 -21.95 -6.00 3.41
CA ASP A 21 -23.24 -6.68 3.59
C ASP A 21 -23.78 -7.21 2.27
N LYS A 22 -23.56 -6.49 1.17
CA LYS A 22 -23.91 -6.94 -0.20
C LYS A 22 -23.21 -8.25 -0.57
N ALA A 23 -21.91 -8.39 -0.23
CA ALA A 23 -21.16 -9.62 -0.53
C ALA A 23 -21.61 -10.77 0.37
N LEU A 24 -21.92 -10.49 1.65
CA LEU A 24 -22.46 -11.48 2.58
C LEU A 24 -23.84 -11.97 2.13
N ALA A 25 -24.74 -11.05 1.74
CA ALA A 25 -26.07 -11.36 1.23
C ALA A 25 -26.05 -12.13 -0.10
N ALA A 26 -25.02 -11.95 -0.92
CA ALA A 26 -24.78 -12.71 -2.14
C ALA A 26 -24.25 -14.14 -1.89
N GLY A 27 -24.10 -14.56 -0.62
CA GLY A 27 -23.64 -15.90 -0.25
C GLY A 27 -22.13 -16.09 -0.36
N LEU A 28 -21.34 -15.01 -0.29
CA LEU A 28 -19.87 -15.15 -0.29
C LEU A 28 -19.42 -15.88 0.98
N GLU A 29 -18.81 -17.05 0.80
CA GLU A 29 -18.25 -17.88 1.87
C GLU A 29 -16.77 -18.20 1.61
N PRO A 30 -15.96 -18.45 2.66
CA PRO A 30 -14.61 -18.96 2.48
C PRO A 30 -14.66 -20.39 1.93
N LEU A 31 -13.61 -20.78 1.20
CA LEU A 31 -13.50 -22.15 0.66
C LEU A 31 -13.43 -23.19 1.79
N PHE A 32 -12.75 -22.86 2.87
CA PHE A 32 -12.69 -23.63 4.09
C PHE A 32 -13.23 -22.76 5.22
N ILE A 33 -14.19 -23.27 5.99
CA ILE A 33 -14.82 -22.56 7.09
C ILE A 33 -14.42 -23.23 8.40
N ASP A 34 -13.97 -22.39 9.34
CA ASP A 34 -13.67 -22.81 10.72
C ASP A 34 -14.95 -22.79 11.58
N LEU A 35 -14.96 -23.50 12.70
CA LEU A 35 -16.06 -23.47 13.68
C LEU A 35 -16.30 -22.06 14.26
N GLN A 36 -15.31 -21.16 14.19
CA GLN A 36 -15.51 -19.73 14.50
C GLN A 36 -16.46 -19.07 13.50
N GLY A 37 -16.40 -19.51 12.23
CA GLY A 37 -17.14 -18.95 11.11
C GLY A 37 -18.52 -19.56 10.88
N ALA A 38 -18.83 -20.69 11.51
CA ALA A 38 -20.08 -21.43 11.29
C ALA A 38 -20.57 -22.16 12.55
N GLU A 39 -21.86 -22.45 12.57
CA GLU A 39 -22.50 -23.34 13.55
C GLU A 39 -22.69 -24.71 12.91
N TRP A 40 -22.07 -25.73 13.47
CA TRP A 40 -22.23 -27.12 13.04
C TRP A 40 -23.53 -27.71 13.61
N GLN A 41 -24.45 -28.12 12.76
CA GLN A 41 -25.76 -28.56 13.15
C GLN A 41 -25.96 -30.09 13.08
N GLU A 42 -25.44 -30.71 12.06
CA GLU A 42 -25.52 -32.13 11.77
C GLU A 42 -24.25 -32.62 11.11
N GLU A 43 -24.02 -33.92 10.99
CA GLU A 43 -22.80 -34.53 10.46
C GLU A 43 -22.25 -33.84 9.19
N ASN A 44 -23.12 -33.49 8.25
CA ASN A 44 -22.74 -32.87 6.97
C ASN A 44 -23.46 -31.52 6.72
N LYS A 45 -23.84 -30.81 7.82
CA LYS A 45 -24.59 -29.58 7.69
C LYS A 45 -24.13 -28.52 8.69
N TYR A 46 -23.81 -27.37 8.17
CA TYR A 46 -23.48 -26.20 8.99
C TYR A 46 -24.26 -24.97 8.49
N ILE A 47 -24.33 -23.98 9.34
CA ILE A 47 -24.86 -22.64 9.00
C ILE A 47 -23.72 -21.65 9.19
N ALA A 48 -23.28 -21.00 8.10
CA ALA A 48 -22.28 -19.95 8.16
C ALA A 48 -22.82 -18.73 8.92
N ARG A 49 -21.96 -18.06 9.69
CA ARG A 49 -22.34 -16.82 10.37
C ARG A 49 -22.84 -15.79 9.36
N ALA A 50 -23.81 -14.98 9.78
CA ALA A 50 -24.39 -13.94 8.94
C ALA A 50 -23.45 -12.74 8.72
N ASP A 51 -22.40 -12.60 9.52
CA ASP A 51 -21.44 -11.49 9.49
C ASP A 51 -20.09 -11.87 8.88
N ALA A 52 -19.18 -10.91 8.76
CA ALA A 52 -17.84 -11.11 8.22
C ALA A 52 -16.95 -12.05 9.05
N LYS A 53 -17.36 -12.39 10.28
CA LYS A 53 -16.66 -13.37 11.11
C LYS A 53 -16.67 -14.78 10.53
N ARG A 54 -17.52 -15.06 9.51
CA ARG A 54 -17.43 -16.32 8.76
C ARG A 54 -16.09 -16.55 8.07
N PHE A 55 -15.25 -15.49 7.96
CA PHE A 55 -13.89 -15.52 7.39
C PHE A 55 -12.79 -15.53 8.45
N GLU A 56 -13.14 -15.63 9.73
CA GLU A 56 -12.18 -15.70 10.83
C GLU A 56 -11.96 -17.15 11.27
N ASP A 57 -10.73 -17.43 11.69
CA ASP A 57 -10.35 -18.69 12.33
C ASP A 57 -10.31 -18.54 13.86
N TRP A 58 -10.47 -19.65 14.55
CA TRP A 58 -10.41 -19.71 16.02
C TRP A 58 -9.01 -19.35 16.53
N GLU A 59 -7.98 -19.88 15.85
CA GLU A 59 -6.61 -19.66 16.23
C GLU A 59 -6.05 -18.36 15.65
N THR A 60 -5.76 -17.40 16.54
CA THR A 60 -5.17 -16.12 16.18
C THR A 60 -4.13 -15.67 17.17
N SER A 61 -3.14 -14.87 16.72
CA SER A 61 -2.11 -14.33 17.60
C SER A 61 -2.61 -13.09 18.33
N TYR A 62 -2.87 -13.20 19.62
CA TYR A 62 -3.26 -12.07 20.47
C TYR A 62 -2.19 -10.96 20.50
N ALA A 63 -0.90 -11.32 20.46
CA ALA A 63 0.18 -10.34 20.41
C ALA A 63 0.09 -9.47 19.15
N LEU A 64 -0.18 -10.06 17.98
CA LEU A 64 -0.39 -9.34 16.73
C LEU A 64 -1.65 -8.48 16.76
N MET A 65 -2.73 -8.97 17.37
CA MET A 65 -3.95 -8.20 17.55
C MET A 65 -3.73 -6.96 18.42
N MET A 66 -3.03 -7.12 19.55
CA MET A 66 -2.71 -6.00 20.44
C MET A 66 -1.80 -4.97 19.77
N GLY A 67 -0.78 -5.42 19.05
CA GLY A 67 0.07 -4.52 18.26
C GLY A 67 -0.70 -3.78 17.16
N SER A 68 -1.62 -4.47 16.48
CA SER A 68 -2.50 -3.86 15.47
C SER A 68 -3.43 -2.81 16.07
N LYS A 69 -4.00 -3.10 17.25
CA LYS A 69 -4.83 -2.16 18.01
C LYS A 69 -4.08 -0.87 18.34
N GLU A 70 -2.84 -0.97 18.81
CA GLU A 70 -2.04 0.23 19.13
C GLU A 70 -1.66 1.02 17.88
N ALA A 71 -1.37 0.36 16.75
CA ALA A 71 -1.15 1.03 15.48
C ALA A 71 -2.39 1.80 14.99
N LEU A 72 -3.58 1.22 15.13
CA LEU A 72 -4.84 1.89 14.81
C LEU A 72 -5.13 3.06 15.74
N LYS A 73 -4.94 2.90 17.05
CA LYS A 73 -5.09 4.01 18.01
C LYS A 73 -4.17 5.18 17.67
N TYR A 74 -2.91 4.89 17.35
CA TYR A 74 -1.95 5.91 16.95
C TYR A 74 -2.45 6.71 15.72
N LEU A 75 -2.93 6.00 14.69
CA LEU A 75 -3.47 6.64 13.48
C LEU A 75 -4.70 7.51 13.80
N LEU A 76 -5.64 6.96 14.59
CA LEU A 76 -6.86 7.69 14.98
C LEU A 76 -6.57 8.91 15.84
N ASN A 77 -5.55 8.86 16.70
CA ASN A 77 -5.13 10.00 17.51
C ASN A 77 -4.52 11.15 16.68
N ILE A 78 -3.85 10.83 15.56
CA ILE A 78 -3.39 11.85 14.61
C ILE A 78 -4.60 12.46 13.87
N GLY A 79 -5.60 11.65 13.55
CA GLY A 79 -6.78 12.02 12.77
C GLY A 79 -6.63 11.70 11.29
N ILE A 80 -7.66 11.08 10.72
CA ILE A 80 -7.64 10.63 9.32
C ILE A 80 -7.58 11.82 8.37
N GLU A 81 -8.33 12.87 8.63
CA GLU A 81 -8.38 14.10 7.84
C GLU A 81 -7.01 14.79 7.78
N ALA A 82 -6.35 14.95 8.94
CA ALA A 82 -5.00 15.51 9.01
C ALA A 82 -3.98 14.68 8.21
N ILE A 83 -4.11 13.36 8.24
CA ILE A 83 -3.26 12.44 7.44
C ILE A 83 -3.55 12.59 5.94
N ILE A 84 -4.82 12.73 5.55
CA ILE A 84 -5.22 12.92 4.14
C ILE A 84 -4.63 14.23 3.62
N ASP A 85 -4.82 15.33 4.35
CA ASP A 85 -4.32 16.66 3.97
C ASP A 85 -2.79 16.68 3.85
N ARG A 86 -2.11 16.09 4.83
CA ARG A 86 -0.64 15.98 4.82
C ARG A 86 -0.15 15.15 3.64
N ASN A 87 -0.77 14.02 3.37
CA ASN A 87 -0.43 13.19 2.23
C ASN A 87 -0.69 13.90 0.90
N ALA A 88 -1.80 14.61 0.76
CA ALA A 88 -2.11 15.38 -0.44
C ALA A 88 -1.08 16.48 -0.72
N LEU A 89 -0.61 17.17 0.32
CA LEU A 89 0.44 18.18 0.22
C LEU A 89 1.75 17.57 -0.28
N LEU A 90 2.25 16.51 0.35
CA LEU A 90 3.49 15.84 -0.02
C LEU A 90 3.41 15.24 -1.44
N PHE A 91 2.27 14.62 -1.77
CA PHE A 91 2.00 14.07 -3.10
C PHE A 91 2.07 15.17 -4.18
N SER A 92 1.32 16.26 -3.98
CA SER A 92 1.25 17.35 -4.95
C SER A 92 2.63 18.00 -5.16
N ARG A 93 3.37 18.25 -4.06
CA ARG A 93 4.73 18.78 -4.13
C ARG A 93 5.65 17.88 -4.97
N LEU A 94 5.63 16.59 -4.70
CA LEU A 94 6.46 15.63 -5.41
C LEU A 94 6.09 15.50 -6.89
N VAL A 95 4.80 15.31 -7.20
CA VAL A 95 4.35 15.13 -8.59
C VAL A 95 4.58 16.37 -9.42
N ASN A 96 4.33 17.57 -8.90
CA ASN A 96 4.60 18.83 -9.60
C ASN A 96 6.09 18.98 -9.89
N ALA A 97 6.96 18.69 -8.92
CA ALA A 97 8.40 18.76 -9.12
C ALA A 97 8.93 17.71 -10.12
N LEU A 98 8.35 16.51 -10.15
CA LEU A 98 8.68 15.47 -11.13
C LEU A 98 8.29 15.89 -12.55
N ALA A 99 7.17 16.59 -12.73
CA ALA A 99 6.69 17.05 -14.03
C ALA A 99 7.62 18.08 -14.70
N GLU A 100 8.43 18.79 -13.92
CA GLU A 100 9.41 19.77 -14.42
C GLU A 100 10.72 19.13 -14.92
N ILE A 101 10.89 17.81 -14.76
CA ILE A 101 12.12 17.11 -15.13
C ILE A 101 11.91 16.39 -16.47
N SER A 102 12.59 16.83 -17.51
CA SER A 102 12.36 16.40 -18.90
C SER A 102 12.55 14.91 -19.18
N PHE A 103 13.39 14.22 -18.42
CA PHE A 103 13.63 12.78 -18.56
C PHE A 103 12.75 11.91 -17.65
N VAL A 104 11.81 12.52 -16.91
CA VAL A 104 10.89 11.83 -16.00
C VAL A 104 9.49 11.74 -16.62
N THR A 105 8.87 10.58 -16.53
CA THR A 105 7.46 10.39 -16.91
C THR A 105 6.72 9.68 -15.77
N VAL A 106 5.78 10.38 -15.12
CA VAL A 106 4.93 9.79 -14.07
C VAL A 106 3.97 8.78 -14.70
N GLN A 107 3.94 7.56 -14.17
CA GLN A 107 3.21 6.43 -14.72
C GLN A 107 1.85 6.17 -14.05
N ASP A 108 1.57 6.84 -12.94
CA ASP A 108 0.31 6.64 -12.21
C ASP A 108 -0.85 7.31 -12.93
N ARG A 109 -1.90 6.51 -13.19
CA ARG A 109 -3.13 6.93 -13.87
C ARG A 109 -4.27 7.04 -12.85
N GLY A 110 -5.28 7.81 -13.19
CA GLY A 110 -6.49 7.96 -12.38
C GLY A 110 -6.65 9.32 -11.71
N LYS A 111 -7.88 9.63 -11.35
CA LYS A 111 -8.26 10.92 -10.74
C LYS A 111 -7.89 10.96 -9.25
N GLN A 112 -8.07 9.85 -8.55
CA GLN A 112 -7.66 9.70 -7.15
C GLN A 112 -6.41 8.86 -7.07
N ARG A 113 -5.37 9.40 -6.45
CA ARG A 113 -4.06 8.75 -6.32
C ARG A 113 -3.63 8.73 -4.86
N CYS A 114 -2.85 7.72 -4.50
CA CYS A 114 -2.27 7.59 -3.16
C CYS A 114 -0.81 8.07 -3.16
N ASN A 115 -0.18 8.10 -1.98
CA ASN A 115 1.22 8.50 -1.82
C ASN A 115 2.22 7.42 -2.27
N ILE A 116 1.86 6.60 -3.24
CA ILE A 116 2.78 5.74 -3.96
C ILE A 116 2.88 6.31 -5.36
N ILE A 117 4.04 6.81 -5.73
CA ILE A 117 4.29 7.43 -7.03
C ILE A 117 5.27 6.56 -7.79
N THR A 118 4.92 6.24 -9.04
CA THR A 118 5.76 5.50 -9.97
C THR A 118 6.10 6.38 -11.18
N PHE A 119 7.35 6.33 -11.60
CA PHE A 119 7.80 7.09 -12.78
C PHE A 119 8.93 6.36 -13.50
N SER A 120 8.99 6.52 -14.81
CA SER A 120 10.08 6.05 -15.67
C SER A 120 11.11 7.14 -15.89
N LEU A 121 12.32 6.74 -16.25
CA LEU A 121 13.46 7.62 -16.49
C LEU A 121 14.06 7.33 -17.89
N THR A 122 13.93 8.27 -18.80
CA THR A 122 14.49 8.15 -20.15
C THR A 122 16.02 8.27 -20.11
N GLY A 123 16.72 7.33 -20.74
CA GLY A 123 18.19 7.34 -20.82
C GLY A 123 18.92 6.79 -19.60
N HIS A 124 18.22 6.30 -18.57
CA HIS A 124 18.80 5.77 -17.35
C HIS A 124 18.55 4.27 -17.20
N THR A 125 19.35 3.62 -16.34
CA THR A 125 19.21 2.19 -16.04
C THR A 125 18.82 1.97 -14.57
N PRO A 126 18.11 0.86 -14.26
CA PRO A 126 17.71 0.53 -12.88
C PRO A 126 18.87 0.56 -11.88
N GLU A 127 19.97 -0.05 -12.26
CA GLU A 127 21.14 -0.19 -11.39
C GLU A 127 21.81 1.16 -11.09
N LYS A 128 22.08 1.97 -12.12
CA LYS A 128 22.67 3.31 -11.95
C LYS A 128 21.78 4.18 -11.08
N THR A 129 20.48 4.18 -11.35
CA THR A 129 19.48 4.93 -10.58
C THR A 129 19.47 4.52 -9.11
N LYS A 130 19.39 3.22 -8.83
CA LYS A 130 19.40 2.71 -7.46
C LYS A 130 20.68 3.11 -6.71
N ASN A 131 21.83 2.94 -7.35
CA ASN A 131 23.14 3.26 -6.75
C ASN A 131 23.27 4.77 -6.48
N HIS A 132 22.79 5.61 -7.37
CA HIS A 132 22.83 7.08 -7.23
C HIS A 132 22.05 7.53 -5.97
N PHE A 133 20.81 7.10 -5.83
CA PHE A 133 20.00 7.42 -4.64
C PHE A 133 20.56 6.81 -3.35
N SER A 134 21.04 5.57 -3.41
CA SER A 134 21.63 4.91 -2.25
C SER A 134 22.87 5.65 -1.71
N ARG A 135 23.75 6.14 -2.58
CA ARG A 135 24.92 6.96 -2.20
C ARG A 135 24.53 8.28 -1.54
N SER A 136 23.35 8.80 -1.89
CA SER A 136 22.79 10.02 -1.30
C SER A 136 21.98 9.76 -0.01
N GLY A 137 21.94 8.51 0.47
CA GLY A 137 21.18 8.11 1.66
C GLY A 137 19.66 8.13 1.45
N ILE A 138 19.18 8.01 0.19
CA ILE A 138 17.77 8.01 -0.16
C ILE A 138 17.35 6.61 -0.58
N ASN A 139 16.32 6.09 0.06
CA ASN A 139 15.73 4.79 -0.26
C ASN A 139 14.64 4.94 -1.31
N ILE A 140 14.83 4.29 -2.45
CA ILE A 140 13.83 4.12 -3.51
C ILE A 140 13.60 2.63 -3.76
N TYR A 141 12.53 2.32 -4.46
CA TYR A 141 12.29 0.95 -4.91
C TYR A 141 12.23 0.91 -6.45
N ILE A 142 13.01 0.04 -7.05
CA ILE A 142 12.93 -0.25 -8.48
C ILE A 142 11.92 -1.38 -8.69
N MET A 143 10.85 -1.08 -9.41
CA MET A 143 9.86 -2.08 -9.82
C MET A 143 10.12 -2.49 -11.26
N THR A 144 10.07 -3.78 -11.52
CA THR A 144 10.14 -4.35 -12.86
C THR A 144 8.80 -5.00 -13.24
N LYS A 145 8.65 -5.34 -14.50
CA LYS A 145 7.44 -5.94 -15.08
C LYS A 145 6.87 -7.12 -14.28
N VAL A 146 7.72 -7.95 -13.65
CA VAL A 146 7.27 -9.06 -12.81
C VAL A 146 6.42 -8.65 -11.60
N SER A 147 6.50 -7.38 -11.19
CA SER A 147 5.73 -6.87 -10.06
C SER A 147 4.28 -6.51 -10.42
N ALA A 148 4.00 -6.24 -11.71
CA ALA A 148 2.68 -5.83 -12.21
C ALA A 148 2.60 -6.07 -13.73
N VAL A 149 2.58 -7.33 -14.15
CA VAL A 149 2.74 -7.76 -15.56
C VAL A 149 1.75 -7.08 -16.50
N ILE A 150 0.47 -7.02 -16.11
CA ILE A 150 -0.60 -6.43 -16.95
C ILE A 150 -0.40 -4.93 -17.08
N ASP A 151 -0.24 -4.20 -15.99
CA ASP A 151 -0.08 -2.74 -15.97
C ASP A 151 1.17 -2.28 -16.75
N PHE A 152 2.28 -3.00 -16.61
CA PHE A 152 3.51 -2.70 -17.35
C PHE A 152 3.38 -2.98 -18.84
N ALA A 153 2.66 -4.04 -19.22
CA ALA A 153 2.39 -4.35 -20.62
C ALA A 153 1.48 -3.27 -21.28
N GLU A 154 0.44 -2.81 -20.59
CA GLU A 154 -0.45 -1.76 -21.07
C GLU A 154 0.25 -0.39 -21.21
N LYS A 155 1.29 -0.15 -20.44
CA LYS A 155 2.08 1.09 -20.45
C LYS A 155 3.31 1.01 -21.34
N ASP A 156 3.64 -0.16 -21.87
CA ASP A 156 4.86 -0.45 -22.64
C ASP A 156 6.13 -0.04 -21.88
N ILE A 157 6.24 -0.45 -20.63
CA ILE A 157 7.38 -0.15 -19.75
C ILE A 157 7.95 -1.43 -19.14
N GLU A 158 9.28 -1.46 -18.96
CA GLU A 158 9.98 -2.62 -18.37
C GLU A 158 10.33 -2.39 -16.88
N TRP A 159 10.54 -1.15 -16.47
CA TRP A 159 10.84 -0.80 -15.10
C TRP A 159 10.43 0.63 -14.76
N VAL A 160 10.23 0.89 -13.47
CA VAL A 160 9.96 2.22 -12.92
C VAL A 160 10.65 2.40 -11.57
N VAL A 161 10.91 3.65 -11.22
CA VAL A 161 11.19 4.05 -9.85
C VAL A 161 9.87 4.18 -9.09
N ARG A 162 9.78 3.59 -7.90
CA ARG A 162 8.68 3.80 -6.98
C ARG A 162 9.18 4.54 -5.74
N VAL A 163 8.53 5.62 -5.42
CA VAL A 163 8.69 6.37 -4.17
C VAL A 163 7.39 6.37 -3.39
N SER A 164 7.47 6.38 -2.09
CA SER A 164 6.30 6.22 -1.23
C SER A 164 6.44 7.15 -0.01
N PRO A 165 6.30 8.47 -0.19
CA PRO A 165 6.29 9.39 0.94
C PRO A 165 5.14 9.07 1.87
N HIS A 166 5.36 9.26 3.16
CA HIS A 166 4.39 9.01 4.21
C HIS A 166 4.11 10.32 4.96
N TYR A 167 2.98 10.46 5.64
CA TYR A 167 2.61 11.68 6.35
C TYR A 167 3.66 12.18 7.36
N TYR A 168 4.60 11.36 7.80
CA TYR A 168 5.71 11.77 8.67
C TYR A 168 6.91 12.33 7.91
N ASN A 169 6.96 12.22 6.58
CA ASN A 169 8.01 12.86 5.81
C ASN A 169 7.85 14.38 5.81
N THR A 170 8.95 15.08 5.64
CA THR A 170 9.00 16.54 5.56
C THR A 170 9.05 17.01 4.10
N GLU A 171 8.69 18.25 3.86
CA GLU A 171 8.83 18.89 2.55
C GLU A 171 10.30 18.95 2.12
N ASN A 172 11.20 19.21 3.07
CA ASN A 172 12.66 19.24 2.81
C ASN A 172 13.19 17.89 2.32
N GLU A 173 12.63 16.76 2.79
CA GLU A 173 13.00 15.44 2.28
C GLU A 173 12.53 15.24 0.85
N ILE A 174 11.35 15.76 0.48
CA ILE A 174 10.87 15.75 -0.91
C ILE A 174 11.78 16.62 -1.80
N ASP A 175 12.14 17.83 -1.34
CA ASP A 175 13.02 18.72 -2.10
C ASP A 175 14.40 18.10 -2.33
N ARG A 176 14.99 17.53 -1.27
CA ARG A 176 16.26 16.81 -1.37
C ARG A 176 16.18 15.62 -2.32
N PHE A 177 15.07 14.88 -2.32
CA PHE A 177 14.86 13.80 -3.28
C PHE A 177 14.90 14.34 -4.73
N ILE A 178 14.22 15.44 -5.00
CA ILE A 178 14.19 16.08 -6.33
C ILE A 178 15.57 16.62 -6.72
N GLU A 179 16.29 17.23 -5.80
CA GLU A 179 17.67 17.71 -6.06
C GLU A 179 18.58 16.55 -6.47
N VAL A 180 18.55 15.45 -5.74
CA VAL A 180 19.33 14.25 -6.08
C VAL A 180 18.87 13.66 -7.42
N LEU A 181 17.59 13.60 -7.70
CA LEU A 181 17.08 13.10 -8.98
C LEU A 181 17.59 13.94 -10.16
N LYS A 182 17.64 15.26 -10.02
CA LYS A 182 18.14 16.17 -11.08
C LYS A 182 19.63 15.99 -11.40
N THR A 183 20.40 15.36 -10.53
CA THR A 183 21.83 15.09 -10.75
C THR A 183 22.11 13.68 -11.28
N LEU A 184 21.07 12.91 -11.60
CA LEU A 184 21.18 11.58 -12.19
C LEU A 184 21.64 11.65 -13.65
#